data_c98dfaf8a8c65d72eece06a86a8c7062
#
_entry.id   c98dfaf8a8c65d72eece06a86a8c7062
#
_cell.length_a   1.000
_cell.length_b   1.000
_cell.length_c   1.000
_cell.angle_alpha   90.00
_cell.angle_beta   90.00
_cell.angle_gamma   90.00
#
_symmetry.space_group_name_H-M   'P 1'
#
loop_
_entity.id
_entity.type
_entity.pdbx_description
1 polymer ?
#
loop_
_entity_poly.entity_id
_entity_poly.type
_entity_poly.pdbx_seq_one_letter_code
_entity_poly.pdbx_strand_id
1 'polypeptide(L)'
;MKKNHKTFRFSLLLSSFLLSAAMATAQITPDRVHIGLMGGLHNTMTSFSNLDSRYFDDPKSVSGFSGGLFAEFELGRTRMFSIRPEILLLSRGTKIEDIKYVKGTGTGQLDYNLKASYFDLRVPLMVNFGHPGGVRPYIFLSPILGLVSGGEIKAEDAVTTYSVDVSKANMASMYFAVAPGAGIKIPAGPVELGIEASYELGLTDTYGSKEKDGKALATLFFPTYDIQGTRKFSGLELMAHVSVPLSVFKKGAPKRTVIHMDRKPTSSGVTIRHKPCYDLDEILSFIAKGESVDGMTICAIDQINFEYGKSTLTRSSREYIDKIISLMKRTGMSVEIKGHTDSKGSDELNMDLSRRRAEAVYNYMISKGVKANKLSYSYYGESRPIESNDTEEGRRINRRVEFEIK
;
A
#
# COMPACT_ATOMS: atom_id res chain seq x y z
N MET A 1 28.94 -26.15 20.78
CA MET A 1 27.84 -25.77 19.88
C MET A 1 26.71 -25.05 20.66
N LYS A 2 26.88 -23.80 21.08
CA LYS A 2 25.84 -23.02 21.83
C LYS A 2 25.86 -21.49 21.57
N LYS A 3 26.32 -21.03 20.39
CA LYS A 3 26.49 -19.58 20.13
C LYS A 3 25.56 -18.92 19.12
N ASN A 4 24.74 -19.65 18.35
CA ASN A 4 23.97 -19.06 17.24
C ASN A 4 22.48 -18.74 17.56
N HIS A 5 21.94 -19.14 18.71
CA HIS A 5 20.55 -18.84 19.07
C HIS A 5 20.31 -17.42 19.58
N LYS A 6 21.36 -16.72 20.07
CA LYS A 6 21.19 -15.37 20.64
C LYS A 6 21.08 -14.27 19.56
N THR A 7 21.81 -14.41 18.46
CA THR A 7 21.77 -13.43 17.36
C THR A 7 20.46 -13.45 16.58
N PHE A 8 19.86 -14.62 16.38
CA PHE A 8 18.57 -14.74 15.69
C PHE A 8 17.41 -14.14 16.53
N ARG A 9 17.42 -14.35 17.84
CA ARG A 9 16.42 -13.74 18.74
C ARG A 9 16.57 -12.22 18.84
N PHE A 10 17.78 -11.67 18.72
CA PHE A 10 18.01 -10.23 18.80
C PHE A 10 17.55 -9.51 17.54
N SER A 11 17.73 -10.10 16.35
CA SER A 11 17.24 -9.50 15.09
C SER A 11 15.71 -9.54 14.98
N LEU A 12 15.06 -10.61 15.46
CA LEU A 12 13.60 -10.71 15.47
C LEU A 12 12.96 -9.72 16.47
N LEU A 13 13.60 -9.52 17.63
CA LEU A 13 13.18 -8.54 18.64
C LEU A 13 13.41 -7.10 18.16
N LEU A 14 14.49 -6.84 17.43
CA LEU A 14 14.77 -5.51 16.90
C LEU A 14 13.80 -5.14 15.77
N SER A 15 13.46 -6.09 14.90
CA SER A 15 12.46 -5.89 13.84
C SER A 15 11.03 -5.71 14.39
N SER A 16 10.66 -6.46 15.44
CA SER A 16 9.37 -6.29 16.10
C SER A 16 9.30 -4.98 16.89
N PHE A 17 10.41 -4.52 17.48
CA PHE A 17 10.47 -3.24 18.19
C PHE A 17 10.43 -2.05 17.25
N LEU A 18 11.12 -2.10 16.09
CA LEU A 18 11.05 -1.07 15.05
C LEU A 18 9.67 -1.00 14.41
N LEU A 19 9.03 -2.14 14.18
CA LEU A 19 7.66 -2.19 13.65
C LEU A 19 6.65 -1.67 14.69
N SER A 20 6.79 -2.01 15.96
CA SER A 20 5.93 -1.51 17.04
C SER A 20 6.14 -0.02 17.33
N ALA A 21 7.39 0.48 17.26
CA ALA A 21 7.69 1.90 17.42
C ALA A 21 7.17 2.74 16.23
N ALA A 22 7.28 2.24 15.00
CA ALA A 22 6.69 2.87 13.82
C ALA A 22 5.16 2.88 13.86
N MET A 23 4.54 1.85 14.42
CA MET A 23 3.09 1.80 14.64
C MET A 23 2.60 2.73 15.76
N ALA A 24 3.40 2.92 16.82
CA ALA A 24 3.01 3.76 17.97
C ALA A 24 3.06 5.27 17.66
N THR A 25 3.90 5.71 16.73
CA THR A 25 4.04 7.13 16.37
C THR A 25 3.25 7.55 15.13
N ALA A 26 2.84 6.62 14.29
CA ALA A 26 1.93 6.85 13.18
C ALA A 26 0.51 6.50 13.64
N GLN A 27 -0.40 7.47 13.68
CA GLN A 27 -1.84 7.18 13.75
C GLN A 27 -2.23 6.46 12.45
N ILE A 28 -2.02 5.13 12.40
CA ILE A 28 -2.39 4.30 11.24
C ILE A 28 -3.89 4.14 11.27
N THR A 29 -4.57 4.93 10.47
CA THR A 29 -6.01 4.84 10.25
C THR A 29 -6.30 3.74 9.21
N PRO A 30 -7.46 3.07 9.25
CA PRO A 30 -7.80 1.98 8.33
C PRO A 30 -7.84 2.33 6.85
N ASP A 31 -7.95 3.60 6.51
CA ASP A 31 -7.84 4.12 5.15
C ASP A 31 -6.38 4.22 4.65
N ARG A 32 -5.41 3.98 5.54
CA ARG A 32 -3.97 3.95 5.25
C ARG A 32 -3.38 2.55 5.22
N VAL A 33 -4.20 1.56 5.50
CA VAL A 33 -3.81 0.15 5.43
C VAL A 33 -4.53 -0.49 4.27
N HIS A 34 -3.79 -0.96 3.29
CA HIS A 34 -4.31 -1.67 2.13
C HIS A 34 -3.95 -3.14 2.26
N ILE A 35 -4.88 -4.01 1.96
CA ILE A 35 -4.60 -5.44 1.82
C ILE A 35 -4.85 -5.84 0.38
N GLY A 36 -4.03 -6.73 -0.15
CA GLY A 36 -4.10 -7.05 -1.57
C GLY A 36 -3.55 -8.41 -1.94
N LEU A 37 -3.80 -8.73 -3.20
CA LEU A 37 -3.27 -9.88 -3.91
C LEU A 37 -2.29 -9.37 -4.97
N MET A 38 -1.27 -10.16 -5.23
CA MET A 38 -0.33 -9.89 -6.30
C MET A 38 0.05 -11.16 -7.04
N GLY A 39 0.39 -11.02 -8.31
CA GLY A 39 0.83 -12.12 -9.13
C GLY A 39 1.54 -11.63 -10.39
N GLY A 40 2.43 -12.44 -10.91
CA GLY A 40 3.22 -12.04 -12.06
C GLY A 40 4.16 -13.09 -12.59
N LEU A 41 5.06 -12.63 -13.41
CA LEU A 41 6.10 -13.40 -14.06
C LEU A 41 7.45 -13.05 -13.46
N HIS A 42 8.28 -14.04 -13.27
CA HIS A 42 9.68 -13.82 -12.95
C HIS A 42 10.56 -14.65 -13.87
N ASN A 43 11.75 -14.15 -14.08
CA ASN A 43 12.81 -14.82 -14.84
C ASN A 43 14.05 -14.80 -13.98
N THR A 44 14.47 -15.97 -13.48
CA THR A 44 15.62 -16.10 -12.57
C THR A 44 16.69 -16.97 -13.17
N MET A 45 17.93 -16.66 -12.81
CA MET A 45 19.10 -17.48 -13.12
C MET A 45 20.01 -17.55 -11.90
N THR A 46 20.85 -18.58 -11.86
CA THR A 46 21.91 -18.68 -10.86
C THR A 46 23.22 -18.20 -11.47
N SER A 47 23.84 -17.22 -10.84
CA SER A 47 25.21 -16.84 -11.14
C SER A 47 26.18 -17.72 -10.35
N PHE A 48 27.23 -18.18 -11.00
CA PHE A 48 28.28 -18.98 -10.41
C PHE A 48 29.61 -18.20 -10.43
N SER A 49 30.32 -18.12 -9.31
CA SER A 49 31.57 -17.35 -9.26
C SER A 49 32.76 -18.05 -9.93
N ASN A 50 32.73 -19.38 -10.05
CA ASN A 50 33.85 -20.20 -10.57
C ASN A 50 33.35 -21.29 -11.53
N LEU A 51 32.61 -20.94 -12.55
CA LEU A 51 32.21 -21.87 -13.60
C LEU A 51 33.30 -21.92 -14.66
N ASP A 52 33.86 -23.12 -14.95
CA ASP A 52 34.88 -23.27 -15.97
C ASP A 52 34.25 -23.39 -17.36
N SER A 53 34.34 -22.32 -18.15
CA SER A 53 33.76 -22.23 -19.50
C SER A 53 34.28 -23.31 -20.49
N ARG A 54 35.31 -24.04 -20.17
CA ARG A 54 35.78 -25.19 -21.00
C ARG A 54 34.80 -26.36 -20.95
N TYR A 55 34.03 -26.47 -19.86
CA TYR A 55 33.16 -27.62 -19.58
C TYR A 55 31.69 -27.22 -19.45
N PHE A 56 31.43 -25.96 -19.18
CA PHE A 56 30.09 -25.45 -18.92
C PHE A 56 29.79 -24.29 -19.85
N ASP A 57 28.62 -24.33 -20.46
CA ASP A 57 28.03 -23.16 -21.10
C ASP A 57 27.48 -22.17 -20.08
N ASP A 58 27.18 -20.94 -20.52
CA ASP A 58 26.58 -19.92 -19.65
C ASP A 58 25.23 -20.38 -19.11
N PRO A 59 24.97 -20.20 -17.80
CA PRO A 59 23.69 -20.54 -17.21
C PRO A 59 22.55 -19.76 -17.87
N LYS A 60 21.49 -20.48 -18.26
CA LYS A 60 20.27 -19.90 -18.82
C LYS A 60 19.25 -19.62 -17.71
N SER A 61 18.48 -18.57 -17.91
CA SER A 61 17.39 -18.21 -17.00
C SER A 61 16.22 -19.17 -17.11
N VAL A 62 15.48 -19.30 -16.00
CA VAL A 62 14.24 -20.07 -15.92
C VAL A 62 13.11 -19.10 -15.58
N SER A 63 12.08 -19.11 -16.41
CA SER A 63 10.87 -18.32 -16.18
C SER A 63 9.87 -19.09 -15.34
N GLY A 64 9.12 -18.38 -14.52
CA GLY A 64 8.08 -18.93 -13.67
C GLY A 64 6.99 -17.91 -13.33
N PHE A 65 6.00 -18.38 -12.59
CA PHE A 65 4.96 -17.52 -12.02
C PHE A 65 5.24 -17.31 -10.55
N SER A 66 4.90 -16.11 -10.07
CA SER A 66 4.87 -15.75 -8.65
C SER A 66 3.50 -15.24 -8.27
N GLY A 67 3.12 -15.43 -7.02
CA GLY A 67 1.85 -14.93 -6.51
C GLY A 67 1.77 -14.96 -5.01
N GLY A 68 1.00 -14.07 -4.43
CA GLY A 68 0.86 -13.98 -2.99
C GLY A 68 -0.03 -12.87 -2.49
N LEU A 69 0.15 -12.57 -1.21
CA LEU A 69 -0.63 -11.63 -0.43
C LEU A 69 0.28 -10.52 0.10
N PHE A 70 -0.29 -9.34 0.29
CA PHE A 70 0.41 -8.25 0.96
C PHE A 70 -0.51 -7.39 1.82
N ALA A 71 0.12 -6.65 2.72
CA ALA A 71 -0.50 -5.54 3.43
C ALA A 71 0.41 -4.31 3.28
N GLU A 72 -0.11 -3.20 2.80
CA GLU A 72 0.63 -1.94 2.69
C GLU A 72 0.19 -0.96 3.76
N PHE A 73 1.16 -0.34 4.43
CA PHE A 73 0.97 0.66 5.48
C PHE A 73 1.52 2.00 4.99
N GLU A 74 0.64 2.94 4.67
CA GLU A 74 1.02 4.30 4.29
C GLU A 74 1.40 5.14 5.50
N LEU A 75 2.59 5.73 5.49
CA LEU A 75 3.21 6.44 6.60
C LEU A 75 3.22 7.95 6.39
N GLY A 76 3.20 8.68 7.50
CA GLY A 76 3.29 10.14 7.49
C GLY A 76 2.03 10.85 6.95
N ARG A 77 2.01 12.17 7.02
CA ARG A 77 0.85 12.97 6.59
C ARG A 77 0.65 12.98 5.08
N THR A 78 1.73 12.97 4.33
CA THR A 78 1.73 13.02 2.86
C THR A 78 1.46 11.67 2.20
N ARG A 79 1.51 10.55 2.96
CA ARG A 79 1.45 9.18 2.46
C ARG A 79 2.52 8.87 1.39
N MET A 80 3.62 9.63 1.42
CA MET A 80 4.74 9.48 0.50
C MET A 80 5.53 8.19 0.77
N PHE A 81 5.65 7.83 2.04
CA PHE A 81 6.34 6.61 2.44
C PHE A 81 5.35 5.50 2.74
N SER A 82 5.68 4.27 2.35
CA SER A 82 4.94 3.08 2.78
C SER A 82 5.86 1.89 3.01
N ILE A 83 5.38 0.95 3.81
CA ILE A 83 6.00 -0.35 4.05
C ILE A 83 4.98 -1.40 3.65
N ARG A 84 5.40 -2.39 2.84
CA ARG A 84 4.50 -3.40 2.28
C ARG A 84 5.01 -4.81 2.57
N PRO A 85 4.79 -5.38 3.78
CA PRO A 85 5.05 -6.80 4.00
C PRO A 85 4.26 -7.68 3.04
N GLU A 86 4.97 -8.64 2.43
CA GLU A 86 4.48 -9.54 1.39
C GLU A 86 4.84 -10.98 1.71
N ILE A 87 3.98 -11.89 1.29
CA ILE A 87 4.20 -13.33 1.32
C ILE A 87 3.95 -13.85 -0.09
N LEU A 88 4.99 -14.38 -0.73
CA LEU A 88 4.93 -14.86 -2.11
C LEU A 88 5.30 -16.33 -2.21
N LEU A 89 4.65 -17.03 -3.11
CA LEU A 89 5.03 -18.35 -3.59
C LEU A 89 5.58 -18.20 -5.00
N LEU A 90 6.77 -18.71 -5.24
CA LEU A 90 7.40 -18.67 -6.54
C LEU A 90 8.40 -19.82 -6.71
N SER A 91 8.87 -20.04 -7.95
CA SER A 91 9.93 -20.99 -8.22
C SER A 91 11.13 -20.28 -8.82
N ARG A 92 12.33 -20.63 -8.36
CA ARG A 92 13.61 -20.14 -8.89
C ARG A 92 14.39 -21.27 -9.48
N GLY A 93 15.23 -20.96 -10.45
CA GLY A 93 16.03 -22.00 -11.07
C GLY A 93 17.09 -21.47 -12.03
N THR A 94 17.75 -22.42 -12.63
CA THR A 94 18.70 -22.21 -13.71
C THR A 94 18.78 -23.46 -14.57
N LYS A 95 19.10 -23.27 -15.84
CA LYS A 95 19.39 -24.34 -16.78
C LYS A 95 20.80 -24.16 -17.30
N ILE A 96 21.59 -25.25 -17.37
CA ILE A 96 22.91 -25.29 -18.02
C ILE A 96 22.84 -26.45 -19.00
N GLU A 97 23.07 -26.17 -20.27
CA GLU A 97 23.02 -27.14 -21.34
C GLU A 97 24.44 -27.58 -21.74
N ASP A 98 24.55 -28.71 -22.41
CA ASP A 98 25.79 -29.21 -23.03
C ASP A 98 27.01 -29.32 -22.09
N ILE A 99 26.76 -29.64 -20.83
CA ILE A 99 27.85 -29.85 -19.86
C ILE A 99 28.69 -31.07 -20.29
N LYS A 100 29.92 -30.81 -20.61
CA LYS A 100 30.84 -31.87 -21.05
C LYS A 100 31.39 -32.66 -19.85
N TYR A 101 31.23 -33.96 -19.86
CA TYR A 101 31.80 -34.84 -18.84
C TYR A 101 32.54 -36.01 -19.43
N VAL A 102 33.47 -36.57 -18.64
CA VAL A 102 34.26 -37.75 -19.02
C VAL A 102 33.85 -38.92 -18.14
N LYS A 103 33.45 -40.04 -18.74
CA LYS A 103 33.12 -41.27 -18.05
C LYS A 103 33.93 -42.42 -18.63
N GLY A 104 34.95 -42.89 -17.90
CA GLY A 104 35.91 -43.87 -18.42
C GLY A 104 36.73 -43.32 -19.59
N THR A 105 36.65 -43.97 -20.75
CA THR A 105 37.32 -43.53 -21.99
C THR A 105 36.39 -42.69 -22.90
N GLY A 106 35.12 -42.49 -22.53
CA GLY A 106 34.13 -41.76 -23.32
C GLY A 106 33.88 -40.36 -22.80
N THR A 107 33.49 -39.46 -23.71
CA THR A 107 32.98 -38.13 -23.37
C THR A 107 31.48 -38.13 -23.60
N GLY A 108 30.74 -37.45 -22.72
CA GLY A 108 29.30 -37.26 -22.84
C GLY A 108 28.91 -35.78 -22.66
N GLN A 109 27.65 -35.49 -22.93
CA GLN A 109 26.99 -34.19 -22.69
C GLN A 109 25.86 -34.41 -21.72
N LEU A 110 25.63 -33.46 -20.86
CA LEU A 110 24.59 -33.48 -19.81
C LEU A 110 23.91 -32.12 -19.71
N ASP A 111 22.59 -32.13 -19.71
CA ASP A 111 21.78 -30.97 -19.39
C ASP A 111 21.46 -30.96 -17.89
N TYR A 112 21.66 -29.83 -17.26
CA TYR A 112 21.34 -29.58 -15.86
C TYR A 112 20.18 -28.58 -15.74
N ASN A 113 19.17 -28.95 -14.99
CA ASN A 113 18.00 -28.09 -14.75
C ASN A 113 17.66 -28.10 -13.26
N LEU A 114 17.82 -26.95 -12.61
CA LEU A 114 17.38 -26.69 -11.24
C LEU A 114 16.06 -25.94 -11.27
N LYS A 115 15.06 -26.46 -10.59
CA LYS A 115 13.81 -25.75 -10.30
C LYS A 115 13.43 -25.95 -8.84
N ALA A 116 13.57 -24.90 -8.03
CA ALA A 116 13.27 -24.92 -6.61
C ALA A 116 12.12 -23.97 -6.29
N SER A 117 11.15 -24.43 -5.51
CA SER A 117 10.02 -23.66 -5.03
C SER A 117 10.38 -22.95 -3.73
N TYR A 118 9.96 -21.71 -3.60
CA TYR A 118 10.26 -20.85 -2.46
C TYR A 118 9.01 -20.21 -1.89
N PHE A 119 9.06 -20.00 -0.61
CA PHE A 119 8.18 -19.15 0.15
C PHE A 119 8.96 -17.90 0.55
N ASP A 120 8.64 -16.76 -0.05
CA ASP A 120 9.34 -15.51 0.20
C ASP A 120 8.58 -14.66 1.22
N LEU A 121 9.33 -14.15 2.18
CA LEU A 121 8.92 -13.03 3.04
C LEU A 121 9.66 -11.79 2.55
N ARG A 122 8.91 -10.77 2.16
CA ARG A 122 9.43 -9.51 1.63
C ARG A 122 8.89 -8.33 2.43
N VAL A 123 9.68 -7.27 2.53
CA VAL A 123 9.25 -6.02 3.19
C VAL A 123 9.69 -4.82 2.35
N PRO A 124 9.08 -4.56 1.19
CA PRO A 124 9.38 -3.37 0.39
C PRO A 124 9.24 -2.09 1.19
N LEU A 125 10.28 -1.27 1.15
CA LEU A 125 10.28 0.11 1.62
C LEU A 125 10.04 1.01 0.41
N MET A 126 8.95 1.75 0.40
CA MET A 126 8.43 2.42 -0.79
C MET A 126 8.41 3.93 -0.64
N VAL A 127 8.67 4.62 -1.74
CA VAL A 127 8.45 6.06 -1.90
C VAL A 127 7.42 6.25 -3.00
N ASN A 128 6.24 6.73 -2.63
CA ASN A 128 5.13 6.99 -3.53
C ASN A 128 5.12 8.47 -3.95
N PHE A 129 4.96 8.75 -5.22
CA PHE A 129 4.89 10.10 -5.77
C PHE A 129 3.44 10.43 -6.15
N GLY A 130 3.07 11.71 -6.08
CA GLY A 130 1.71 12.17 -6.39
C GLY A 130 0.76 12.16 -5.19
N HIS A 131 -0.52 12.37 -5.45
CA HIS A 131 -1.54 12.52 -4.43
C HIS A 131 -2.31 11.22 -4.18
N PRO A 132 -2.69 10.91 -2.92
CA PRO A 132 -3.59 9.80 -2.62
C PRO A 132 -4.91 9.95 -3.41
N GLY A 133 -5.34 8.87 -4.07
CA GLY A 133 -6.54 8.86 -4.91
C GLY A 133 -6.32 9.22 -6.38
N GLY A 134 -5.10 9.63 -6.77
CA GLY A 134 -4.66 9.76 -8.16
C GLY A 134 -3.73 8.63 -8.59
N VAL A 135 -3.27 8.69 -9.83
CA VAL A 135 -2.22 7.77 -10.32
C VAL A 135 -0.91 8.07 -9.58
N ARG A 136 -0.29 7.03 -9.00
CA ARG A 136 0.88 7.18 -8.12
C ARG A 136 2.02 6.29 -8.59
N PRO A 137 3.02 6.84 -9.28
CA PRO A 137 4.29 6.17 -9.48
C PRO A 137 4.99 5.94 -8.12
N TYR A 138 5.75 4.88 -8.01
CA TYR A 138 6.56 4.61 -6.81
C TYR A 138 7.86 3.89 -7.17
N ILE A 139 8.84 4.02 -6.28
CA ILE A 139 10.06 3.24 -6.27
C ILE A 139 10.15 2.49 -4.95
N PHE A 140 10.85 1.39 -4.94
CA PHE A 140 11.02 0.60 -3.74
C PHE A 140 12.34 -0.15 -3.68
N LEU A 141 12.73 -0.52 -2.47
CA LEU A 141 13.78 -1.48 -2.20
C LEU A 141 13.20 -2.58 -1.31
N SER A 142 13.22 -3.81 -1.78
CA SER A 142 12.64 -4.95 -1.09
C SER A 142 13.72 -5.88 -0.54
N PRO A 143 13.96 -5.92 0.78
CA PRO A 143 14.63 -7.05 1.42
C PRO A 143 13.80 -8.32 1.27
N ILE A 144 14.46 -9.43 0.96
CA ILE A 144 13.84 -10.74 0.69
C ILE A 144 14.48 -11.78 1.59
N LEU A 145 13.64 -12.54 2.29
CA LEU A 145 14.00 -13.80 2.93
C LEU A 145 13.26 -14.92 2.22
N GLY A 146 13.99 -15.73 1.44
CA GLY A 146 13.45 -16.89 0.74
C GLY A 146 13.67 -18.18 1.55
N LEU A 147 12.61 -18.94 1.73
CA LEU A 147 12.60 -20.25 2.37
C LEU A 147 12.30 -21.32 1.33
N VAL A 148 13.19 -22.31 1.19
CA VAL A 148 12.97 -23.43 0.26
C VAL A 148 11.79 -24.26 0.74
N SER A 149 10.80 -24.46 -0.12
CA SER A 149 9.61 -25.28 0.15
C SER A 149 9.62 -26.63 -0.57
N GLY A 150 10.44 -26.79 -1.60
CA GLY A 150 10.57 -28.01 -2.38
C GLY A 150 11.21 -27.76 -3.73
N GLY A 151 11.23 -28.77 -4.58
CA GLY A 151 11.73 -28.65 -5.95
C GLY A 151 12.57 -29.85 -6.37
N GLU A 152 13.13 -29.76 -7.56
CA GLU A 152 13.83 -30.85 -8.20
C GLU A 152 15.03 -30.35 -8.98
N ILE A 153 16.09 -31.12 -8.94
CA ILE A 153 17.25 -31.00 -9.83
C ILE A 153 17.21 -32.15 -10.80
N LYS A 154 17.18 -31.86 -12.07
CA LYS A 154 17.30 -32.85 -13.16
C LYS A 154 18.63 -32.72 -13.83
N ALA A 155 19.24 -33.87 -14.10
CA ALA A 155 20.41 -33.99 -14.95
C ALA A 155 20.08 -35.03 -16.01
N GLU A 156 20.18 -34.68 -17.28
CA GLU A 156 19.73 -35.50 -18.40
C GLU A 156 20.86 -35.67 -19.43
N ASP A 157 21.22 -36.90 -19.73
CA ASP A 157 22.08 -37.22 -20.85
C ASP A 157 21.30 -37.96 -21.94
N ALA A 158 21.93 -38.31 -23.06
CA ALA A 158 21.27 -38.92 -24.22
C ALA A 158 20.52 -40.24 -23.88
N VAL A 159 20.76 -40.86 -22.74
CA VAL A 159 20.31 -42.21 -22.38
C VAL A 159 19.55 -42.24 -21.05
N THR A 160 19.87 -41.33 -20.11
CA THR A 160 19.43 -41.42 -18.73
C THR A 160 19.04 -40.05 -18.16
N THR A 161 17.90 -40.00 -17.47
CA THR A 161 17.50 -38.82 -16.67
C THR A 161 17.71 -39.15 -15.19
N TYR A 162 18.46 -38.33 -14.52
CA TYR A 162 18.65 -38.34 -13.07
C TYR A 162 17.84 -37.24 -12.44
N SER A 163 17.13 -37.54 -11.36
CA SER A 163 16.33 -36.56 -10.63
C SER A 163 16.59 -36.66 -9.13
N VAL A 164 16.80 -35.53 -8.49
CA VAL A 164 17.04 -35.42 -7.05
C VAL A 164 16.16 -34.29 -6.47
N ASP A 165 15.47 -34.61 -5.40
CA ASP A 165 14.73 -33.60 -4.62
C ASP A 165 15.71 -32.59 -3.99
N VAL A 166 15.40 -31.28 -4.06
CA VAL A 166 16.25 -30.21 -3.54
C VAL A 166 16.51 -30.34 -2.03
N SER A 167 15.62 -30.98 -1.27
CA SER A 167 15.83 -31.26 0.15
C SER A 167 16.97 -32.23 0.42
N LYS A 168 17.33 -33.07 -0.56
CA LYS A 168 18.45 -34.03 -0.52
C LYS A 168 19.71 -33.48 -1.18
N ALA A 169 19.62 -32.30 -1.78
CA ALA A 169 20.64 -31.74 -2.67
C ALA A 169 21.56 -30.72 -2.00
N ASN A 170 21.66 -30.73 -0.68
CA ASN A 170 22.47 -29.76 0.10
C ASN A 170 22.22 -28.30 -0.25
N MET A 171 21.00 -27.97 -0.68
CA MET A 171 20.60 -26.56 -0.88
C MET A 171 20.43 -25.86 0.47
N ALA A 172 20.74 -24.56 0.51
CA ALA A 172 20.48 -23.74 1.66
C ALA A 172 18.96 -23.67 1.91
N SER A 173 18.53 -23.95 3.14
CA SER A 173 17.09 -23.91 3.50
C SER A 173 16.50 -22.50 3.44
N MET A 174 17.36 -21.49 3.48
CA MET A 174 16.99 -20.08 3.34
C MET A 174 18.08 -19.30 2.60
N TYR A 175 17.66 -18.23 1.92
CA TYR A 175 18.58 -17.28 1.31
C TYR A 175 18.08 -15.84 1.53
N PHE A 176 19.03 -14.90 1.39
CA PHE A 176 18.74 -13.48 1.46
C PHE A 176 19.03 -12.81 0.12
N ALA A 177 18.14 -11.91 -0.27
CA ALA A 177 18.27 -11.08 -1.46
C ALA A 177 17.73 -9.67 -1.20
N VAL A 178 17.98 -8.78 -2.14
CA VAL A 178 17.35 -7.46 -2.23
C VAL A 178 16.83 -7.25 -3.64
N ALA A 179 15.71 -6.55 -3.77
CA ALA A 179 15.15 -6.21 -5.07
C ALA A 179 14.82 -4.72 -5.13
N PRO A 180 15.63 -3.89 -5.80
CA PRO A 180 15.20 -2.57 -6.23
C PRO A 180 14.12 -2.70 -7.31
N GLY A 181 13.14 -1.79 -7.28
CA GLY A 181 12.05 -1.81 -8.25
C GLY A 181 11.31 -0.48 -8.35
N ALA A 182 10.43 -0.43 -9.33
CA ALA A 182 9.54 0.69 -9.56
C ALA A 182 8.18 0.19 -10.05
N GLY A 183 7.14 0.97 -9.81
CA GLY A 183 5.79 0.64 -10.23
C GLY A 183 4.88 1.85 -10.30
N ILE A 184 3.62 1.57 -10.62
CA ILE A 184 2.56 2.55 -10.70
C ILE A 184 1.30 1.99 -10.07
N LYS A 185 0.60 2.81 -9.29
CA LYS A 185 -0.70 2.54 -8.67
C LYS A 185 -1.77 3.37 -9.36
N ILE A 186 -2.87 2.75 -9.69
CA ILE A 186 -4.00 3.36 -10.42
C ILE A 186 -5.27 3.13 -9.60
N PRO A 187 -5.91 4.19 -9.07
CA PRO A 187 -7.14 4.04 -8.34
C PRO A 187 -8.30 3.65 -9.29
N ALA A 188 -9.09 2.67 -8.89
CA ALA A 188 -10.25 2.18 -9.61
C ALA A 188 -11.44 2.04 -8.66
N GLY A 189 -12.03 3.17 -8.27
CA GLY A 189 -13.09 3.22 -7.27
C GLY A 189 -12.61 2.85 -5.86
N PRO A 190 -13.15 1.80 -5.24
CA PRO A 190 -12.71 1.34 -3.92
C PRO A 190 -11.42 0.48 -3.97
N VAL A 191 -10.97 0.14 -5.16
CA VAL A 191 -9.84 -0.75 -5.43
C VAL A 191 -8.68 0.06 -5.96
N GLU A 192 -7.45 -0.34 -5.67
CA GLU A 192 -6.24 0.17 -6.31
C GLU A 192 -5.59 -0.96 -7.11
N LEU A 193 -5.32 -0.71 -8.38
CA LEU A 193 -4.60 -1.60 -9.27
C LEU A 193 -3.15 -1.14 -9.39
N GLY A 194 -2.20 -2.06 -9.52
CA GLY A 194 -0.83 -1.68 -9.75
C GLY A 194 -0.07 -2.66 -10.62
N ILE A 195 0.99 -2.13 -11.22
CA ILE A 195 1.98 -2.89 -11.97
C ILE A 195 3.35 -2.43 -11.51
N GLU A 196 4.25 -3.40 -11.29
CA GLU A 196 5.62 -3.12 -10.85
C GLU A 196 6.61 -4.05 -11.53
N ALA A 197 7.84 -3.56 -11.66
CA ALA A 197 8.99 -4.34 -12.10
C ALA A 197 10.12 -4.20 -11.07
N SER A 198 10.82 -5.30 -10.82
CA SER A 198 11.98 -5.32 -9.91
C SER A 198 13.06 -6.26 -10.44
N TYR A 199 14.27 -6.04 -9.94
CA TYR A 199 15.40 -6.92 -10.22
C TYR A 199 15.95 -7.48 -8.93
N GLU A 200 15.86 -8.80 -8.77
CA GLU A 200 16.37 -9.52 -7.60
C GLU A 200 17.89 -9.68 -7.68
N LEU A 201 18.56 -9.36 -6.57
CA LEU A 201 19.99 -9.54 -6.35
C LEU A 201 20.21 -10.44 -5.14
N GLY A 202 20.60 -11.67 -5.36
CA GLY A 202 20.93 -12.62 -4.29
C GLY A 202 22.18 -12.20 -3.52
N LEU A 203 22.09 -12.18 -2.20
CA LEU A 203 23.19 -11.78 -1.32
C LEU A 203 23.92 -13.01 -0.76
N THR A 204 23.20 -14.09 -0.51
CA THR A 204 23.74 -15.32 0.09
C THR A 204 23.85 -16.45 -0.94
N ASP A 205 24.68 -17.44 -0.63
CA ASP A 205 24.79 -18.67 -1.41
C ASP A 205 23.49 -19.48 -1.32
N THR A 206 23.07 -20.08 -2.41
CA THR A 206 21.90 -20.96 -2.50
C THR A 206 22.19 -22.39 -2.08
N TYR A 207 23.45 -22.72 -1.81
CA TYR A 207 23.87 -24.04 -1.32
C TYR A 207 24.36 -23.97 0.13
N GLY A 208 24.10 -25.02 0.88
CA GLY A 208 24.52 -25.13 2.27
C GLY A 208 26.03 -25.30 2.38
N SER A 209 26.63 -24.66 3.35
CA SER A 209 28.08 -24.72 3.62
C SER A 209 28.57 -26.04 4.27
N LYS A 210 27.68 -27.00 4.50
CA LYS A 210 28.03 -28.28 5.17
C LYS A 210 27.65 -29.43 4.28
N GLU A 211 28.67 -30.18 3.87
CA GLU A 211 28.53 -31.59 3.46
C GLU A 211 27.80 -32.37 4.57
N LYS A 212 26.50 -32.59 4.38
CA LYS A 212 25.86 -33.70 5.08
C LYS A 212 26.06 -34.92 4.24
N ASP A 213 26.80 -35.88 4.78
CA ASP A 213 27.03 -37.22 4.25
C ASP A 213 27.94 -37.38 3.01
N GLY A 214 28.94 -36.50 2.82
CA GLY A 214 30.03 -36.73 1.88
C GLY A 214 29.64 -36.88 0.41
N LYS A 215 28.42 -36.49 0.02
CA LYS A 215 27.94 -36.56 -1.36
C LYS A 215 27.39 -35.21 -1.76
N ALA A 216 28.29 -34.27 -2.04
CA ALA A 216 27.91 -33.06 -2.75
C ALA A 216 27.23 -33.44 -4.08
N LEU A 217 26.26 -32.69 -4.53
CA LEU A 217 25.61 -32.90 -5.83
C LEU A 217 26.62 -32.92 -6.97
N ALA A 218 27.68 -32.11 -6.83
CA ALA A 218 28.84 -32.14 -7.73
C ALA A 218 29.47 -33.54 -7.85
N THR A 219 29.58 -34.29 -6.75
CA THR A 219 30.10 -35.65 -6.79
C THR A 219 29.15 -36.71 -7.38
N LEU A 220 27.85 -36.45 -7.34
CA LEU A 220 26.86 -37.32 -7.97
C LEU A 220 26.79 -37.15 -9.49
N PHE A 221 26.83 -35.90 -9.97
CA PHE A 221 26.69 -35.55 -11.38
C PHE A 221 28.01 -35.10 -12.02
N PHE A 222 28.97 -34.61 -11.24
CA PHE A 222 30.25 -34.10 -11.71
C PHE A 222 31.41 -34.63 -10.87
N PRO A 223 31.66 -35.94 -10.87
CA PRO A 223 32.69 -36.55 -10.00
C PRO A 223 34.12 -36.03 -10.23
N THR A 224 34.36 -35.31 -11.33
CA THR A 224 35.65 -34.76 -11.72
C THR A 224 35.77 -33.24 -11.58
N TYR A 225 34.68 -32.54 -11.29
CA TYR A 225 34.69 -31.07 -11.28
C TYR A 225 34.17 -30.56 -9.93
N ASP A 226 35.08 -29.95 -9.20
CA ASP A 226 34.75 -29.21 -7.98
C ASP A 226 34.15 -27.87 -8.40
N ILE A 227 32.82 -27.77 -8.40
CA ILE A 227 32.10 -26.49 -8.57
C ILE A 227 32.22 -25.75 -7.25
N GLN A 228 33.44 -25.29 -6.96
CA GLN A 228 33.69 -24.40 -5.83
C GLN A 228 33.27 -22.99 -6.22
N GLY A 229 32.62 -22.30 -5.31
CA GLY A 229 32.25 -20.92 -5.48
C GLY A 229 30.85 -20.63 -5.00
N THR A 230 30.51 -19.34 -4.99
CA THR A 230 29.18 -18.88 -4.57
C THR A 230 28.18 -19.02 -5.73
N ARG A 231 26.96 -19.39 -5.40
CA ARG A 231 25.84 -19.54 -6.33
C ARG A 231 24.70 -18.67 -5.84
N LYS A 232 24.39 -17.62 -6.58
CA LYS A 232 23.40 -16.63 -6.18
C LYS A 232 22.32 -16.52 -7.23
N PHE A 233 21.06 -16.44 -6.79
CA PHE A 233 19.98 -16.11 -7.69
C PHE A 233 20.01 -14.62 -8.06
N SER A 234 19.66 -14.33 -9.29
CA SER A 234 19.32 -12.99 -9.76
C SER A 234 18.22 -13.10 -10.80
N GLY A 235 17.44 -12.03 -10.99
CA GLY A 235 16.38 -12.13 -11.98
C GLY A 235 15.46 -10.92 -12.05
N LEU A 236 14.77 -10.84 -13.17
CA LEU A 236 13.73 -9.82 -13.41
C LEU A 236 12.38 -10.35 -12.96
N GLU A 237 11.59 -9.50 -12.32
CA GLU A 237 10.22 -9.79 -11.91
C GLU A 237 9.28 -8.70 -12.41
N LEU A 238 8.13 -9.10 -12.94
CA LEU A 238 7.05 -8.22 -13.37
C LEU A 238 5.77 -8.66 -12.67
N MET A 239 5.20 -7.81 -11.82
CA MET A 239 4.06 -8.12 -10.99
C MET A 239 2.90 -7.17 -11.26
N ALA A 240 1.69 -7.70 -11.23
CA ALA A 240 0.46 -6.93 -11.10
C ALA A 240 -0.15 -7.18 -9.73
N HIS A 241 -0.79 -6.16 -9.17
CA HIS A 241 -1.44 -6.27 -7.87
C HIS A 241 -2.78 -5.54 -7.82
N VAL A 242 -3.62 -6.01 -6.92
CA VAL A 242 -4.90 -5.40 -6.59
C VAL A 242 -5.03 -5.29 -5.08
N SER A 243 -5.43 -4.12 -4.60
CA SER A 243 -5.61 -3.88 -3.16
C SER A 243 -6.88 -3.09 -2.85
N VAL A 244 -7.30 -3.21 -1.60
CA VAL A 244 -8.40 -2.45 -1.03
C VAL A 244 -7.99 -1.88 0.32
N PRO A 245 -8.38 -0.66 0.67
CA PRO A 245 -8.13 -0.13 2.01
C PRO A 245 -9.00 -0.86 3.05
N LEU A 246 -8.45 -1.12 4.23
CA LEU A 246 -9.19 -1.79 5.32
C LEU A 246 -10.44 -1.03 5.76
N SER A 247 -10.54 0.25 5.46
CA SER A 247 -11.75 1.04 5.72
C SER A 247 -13.00 0.50 5.02
N VAL A 248 -12.85 -0.21 3.90
CA VAL A 248 -13.96 -0.85 3.16
C VAL A 248 -14.64 -1.94 4.00
N PHE A 249 -13.91 -2.64 4.87
CA PHE A 249 -14.41 -3.74 5.70
C PHE A 249 -14.98 -3.31 7.05
N LYS A 250 -14.85 -2.04 7.44
CA LYS A 250 -15.49 -1.55 8.66
C LYS A 250 -17.01 -1.53 8.48
N LYS A 251 -17.69 -2.57 8.96
CA LYS A 251 -19.13 -2.54 9.21
C LYS A 251 -19.40 -1.44 10.24
N GLY A 252 -20.01 -0.35 9.81
CA GLY A 252 -20.39 0.77 10.70
C GLY A 252 -19.66 2.09 10.47
N ALA A 253 -18.68 2.18 9.56
CA ALA A 253 -18.42 3.47 8.97
C ALA A 253 -19.69 3.89 8.21
N PRO A 254 -20.23 5.10 8.43
CA PRO A 254 -21.36 5.55 7.65
C PRO A 254 -20.99 5.36 6.18
N LYS A 255 -21.84 4.64 5.43
CA LYS A 255 -21.68 4.51 3.98
C LYS A 255 -21.35 5.90 3.48
N ARG A 256 -20.21 6.07 2.81
CA ARG A 256 -19.96 7.22 1.95
C ARG A 256 -21.08 7.23 0.92
N THR A 257 -22.23 7.76 1.31
CA THR A 257 -23.31 8.00 0.40
C THR A 257 -22.89 9.24 -0.35
N VAL A 258 -22.25 9.04 -1.50
CA VAL A 258 -22.27 10.04 -2.55
C VAL A 258 -23.74 10.11 -2.95
N ILE A 259 -24.51 10.92 -2.25
CA ILE A 259 -25.88 11.18 -2.62
C ILE A 259 -25.80 12.23 -3.73
N HIS A 260 -25.72 11.77 -4.98
CA HIS A 260 -26.30 12.51 -6.08
C HIS A 260 -27.81 12.52 -5.83
N MET A 261 -28.30 13.45 -5.03
CA MET A 261 -29.71 13.70 -4.93
C MET A 261 -30.08 14.88 -5.83
N ASP A 262 -30.36 14.55 -7.09
CA ASP A 262 -31.40 15.27 -7.81
C ASP A 262 -32.75 14.91 -7.16
N ARG A 263 -33.11 15.61 -6.11
CA ARG A 263 -34.49 15.65 -5.63
C ARG A 263 -35.10 17.01 -5.93
N LYS A 264 -35.99 17.03 -6.94
CA LYS A 264 -37.04 18.02 -7.03
C LYS A 264 -37.80 18.05 -5.70
N PRO A 265 -38.11 19.22 -5.16
CA PRO A 265 -38.88 19.30 -3.92
C PRO A 265 -40.31 18.83 -4.17
N THR A 266 -40.73 17.76 -3.48
CA THR A 266 -42.13 17.37 -3.37
C THR A 266 -42.74 18.18 -2.22
N SER A 267 -43.69 19.02 -2.54
CA SER A 267 -44.42 19.87 -1.63
C SER A 267 -45.34 19.07 -0.71
N SER A 268 -45.26 19.28 0.59
CA SER A 268 -46.42 19.28 1.49
C SER A 268 -46.07 19.92 2.83
N GLY A 269 -46.67 21.07 3.11
CA GLY A 269 -47.06 21.51 4.43
C GLY A 269 -46.05 22.37 5.19
N VAL A 270 -46.37 23.65 5.31
CA VAL A 270 -45.77 24.70 6.15
C VAL A 270 -44.39 25.17 5.69
N THR A 271 -44.45 26.17 4.82
CA THR A 271 -43.26 26.88 4.33
C THR A 271 -42.74 27.84 5.39
N ILE A 272 -41.91 27.38 6.32
CA ILE A 272 -40.97 28.30 6.97
C ILE A 272 -39.91 28.57 5.90
N ARG A 273 -39.89 29.80 5.36
CA ARG A 273 -38.82 30.23 4.46
C ARG A 273 -37.54 30.36 5.28
N HIS A 274 -36.75 29.28 5.35
CA HIS A 274 -35.42 29.35 5.92
C HIS A 274 -34.52 30.18 4.99
N LYS A 275 -33.89 31.19 5.53
CA LYS A 275 -32.73 31.88 4.96
C LYS A 275 -31.68 30.81 4.59
N PRO A 276 -31.02 30.92 3.44
CA PRO A 276 -30.04 29.88 3.02
C PRO A 276 -28.84 29.75 3.98
N CYS A 277 -28.54 30.82 4.72
CA CYS A 277 -27.39 30.89 5.63
C CYS A 277 -27.74 31.70 6.89
N TYR A 278 -27.34 31.19 8.01
CA TYR A 278 -27.35 31.85 9.32
C TYR A 278 -25.94 31.98 9.85
N ASP A 279 -25.68 33.02 10.63
CA ASP A 279 -24.48 33.03 11.46
C ASP A 279 -24.72 32.28 12.79
N LEU A 280 -23.61 32.01 13.53
CA LEU A 280 -23.72 31.26 14.77
C LEU A 280 -24.53 32.01 15.85
N ASP A 281 -24.44 33.36 15.89
CA ASP A 281 -25.14 34.17 16.89
C ASP A 281 -26.63 34.21 16.63
N GLU A 282 -27.07 34.22 15.36
CA GLU A 282 -28.46 34.03 14.98
C GLU A 282 -29.01 32.70 15.49
N ILE A 283 -28.30 31.58 15.25
CA ILE A 283 -28.70 30.26 15.76
C ILE A 283 -28.80 30.25 17.29
N LEU A 284 -27.82 30.84 17.97
CA LEU A 284 -27.85 30.96 19.43
C LEU A 284 -29.05 31.76 19.92
N SER A 285 -29.46 32.79 19.19
CA SER A 285 -30.64 33.60 19.53
C SER A 285 -31.94 32.80 19.40
N PHE A 286 -32.12 31.99 18.36
CA PHE A 286 -33.26 31.08 18.20
C PHE A 286 -33.34 30.07 19.34
N ILE A 287 -32.22 29.45 19.68
CA ILE A 287 -32.16 28.48 20.80
C ILE A 287 -32.51 29.16 22.14
N ALA A 288 -32.03 30.40 22.35
CA ALA A 288 -32.34 31.15 23.57
C ALA A 288 -33.83 31.50 23.70
N LYS A 289 -34.53 31.63 22.57
CA LYS A 289 -35.97 31.85 22.51
C LYS A 289 -36.80 30.56 22.59
N GLY A 290 -36.14 29.39 22.62
CA GLY A 290 -36.79 28.09 22.58
C GLY A 290 -37.35 27.70 21.21
N GLU A 291 -36.89 28.36 20.15
CA GLU A 291 -37.28 28.07 18.77
C GLU A 291 -36.47 26.86 18.23
N SER A 292 -37.10 26.03 17.38
CA SER A 292 -36.40 24.94 16.71
C SER A 292 -35.41 25.47 15.68
N VAL A 293 -34.21 24.87 15.67
CA VAL A 293 -33.17 25.18 14.70
C VAL A 293 -32.92 24.02 13.73
N ASP A 294 -33.75 22.98 13.76
CA ASP A 294 -33.61 21.80 12.89
C ASP A 294 -33.75 22.21 11.42
N GLY A 295 -32.84 21.74 10.59
CA GLY A 295 -32.74 22.07 9.17
C GLY A 295 -32.11 23.44 8.87
N MET A 296 -31.77 24.26 9.88
CA MET A 296 -31.03 25.49 9.67
C MET A 296 -29.57 25.23 9.36
N THR A 297 -28.97 26.06 8.51
CA THR A 297 -27.58 25.94 8.08
C THR A 297 -26.75 27.11 8.58
N ILE A 298 -25.71 26.84 9.38
CA ILE A 298 -24.69 27.82 9.76
C ILE A 298 -23.68 27.90 8.64
N CYS A 299 -23.51 29.06 8.01
CA CYS A 299 -22.49 29.26 6.98
C CYS A 299 -21.28 29.97 7.60
N ALA A 300 -20.17 29.23 7.70
CA ALA A 300 -18.90 29.76 8.22
C ALA A 300 -18.12 30.47 7.10
N ILE A 301 -18.65 31.58 6.60
CA ILE A 301 -17.99 32.44 5.62
C ILE A 301 -16.92 33.22 6.37
N ASP A 302 -15.65 33.17 5.89
CA ASP A 302 -14.46 33.79 6.51
C ASP A 302 -14.11 33.29 7.93
N GLN A 303 -14.95 32.48 8.53
CA GLN A 303 -14.69 31.94 9.86
C GLN A 303 -13.83 30.69 9.80
N ILE A 304 -13.96 29.90 8.73
CA ILE A 304 -13.15 28.72 8.50
C ILE A 304 -12.25 28.94 7.30
N ASN A 305 -11.02 29.34 7.61
CA ASN A 305 -9.98 29.61 6.63
C ASN A 305 -8.97 28.47 6.59
N PHE A 306 -8.53 28.16 5.39
CA PHE A 306 -7.45 27.22 5.12
C PHE A 306 -6.30 27.98 4.46
N GLU A 307 -5.08 27.50 4.65
CA GLU A 307 -3.96 28.00 3.84
C GLU A 307 -4.25 27.74 2.36
N TYR A 308 -3.75 28.64 1.49
CA TYR A 308 -4.01 28.55 0.04
C TYR A 308 -3.71 27.14 -0.52
N GLY A 309 -4.70 26.53 -1.19
CA GLY A 309 -4.60 25.16 -1.73
C GLY A 309 -4.53 24.04 -0.69
N LYS A 310 -4.63 24.36 0.61
CA LYS A 310 -4.53 23.37 1.69
C LYS A 310 -5.88 23.14 2.40
N SER A 311 -5.91 22.09 3.22
CA SER A 311 -7.01 21.76 4.12
C SER A 311 -6.61 21.85 5.61
N THR A 312 -5.50 22.52 5.91
CA THR A 312 -5.05 22.74 7.30
C THR A 312 -5.84 23.87 7.94
N LEU A 313 -6.53 23.57 9.04
CA LEU A 313 -7.30 24.55 9.79
C LEU A 313 -6.39 25.55 10.50
N THR A 314 -6.65 26.84 10.34
CA THR A 314 -5.98 27.90 11.09
C THR A 314 -6.37 27.88 12.57
N ARG A 315 -5.67 28.64 13.42
CA ARG A 315 -6.02 28.75 14.84
C ARG A 315 -7.43 29.37 15.02
N SER A 316 -7.73 30.45 14.32
CA SER A 316 -9.05 31.10 14.37
C SER A 316 -10.18 30.17 13.92
N SER A 317 -9.95 29.38 12.88
CA SER A 317 -10.93 28.39 12.42
C SER A 317 -11.21 27.33 13.49
N ARG A 318 -10.21 26.87 14.20
CA ARG A 318 -10.39 25.91 15.31
C ARG A 318 -11.18 26.53 16.47
N GLU A 319 -10.90 27.78 16.82
CA GLU A 319 -11.65 28.51 17.87
C GLU A 319 -13.12 28.67 17.49
N TYR A 320 -13.45 28.94 16.22
CA TYR A 320 -14.80 28.97 15.73
C TYR A 320 -15.52 27.62 15.78
N ILE A 321 -14.85 26.57 15.32
CA ILE A 321 -15.38 25.20 15.38
C ILE A 321 -15.60 24.76 16.84
N ASP A 322 -14.73 25.14 17.78
CA ASP A 322 -14.90 24.86 19.21
C ASP A 322 -16.17 25.46 19.80
N LYS A 323 -16.65 26.64 19.29
CA LYS A 323 -17.95 27.21 19.66
C LYS A 323 -19.11 26.32 19.18
N ILE A 324 -19.04 25.82 17.93
CA ILE A 324 -20.06 24.89 17.39
C ILE A 324 -20.04 23.56 18.17
N ILE A 325 -18.87 23.02 18.51
CA ILE A 325 -18.77 21.84 19.38
C ILE A 325 -19.43 22.07 20.74
N SER A 326 -19.21 23.23 21.35
CA SER A 326 -19.80 23.59 22.61
C SER A 326 -21.34 23.67 22.53
N LEU A 327 -21.84 24.19 21.41
CA LEU A 327 -23.28 24.23 21.13
C LEU A 327 -23.85 22.81 21.00
N MET A 328 -23.22 21.95 20.20
CA MET A 328 -23.63 20.55 20.02
C MET A 328 -23.65 19.77 21.35
N LYS A 329 -22.65 19.98 22.20
CA LYS A 329 -22.59 19.31 23.52
C LYS A 329 -23.69 19.74 24.46
N ARG A 330 -24.14 21.03 24.40
CA ARG A 330 -25.24 21.54 25.23
C ARG A 330 -26.62 21.10 24.75
N THR A 331 -26.81 21.05 23.42
CA THR A 331 -28.11 20.79 22.82
C THR A 331 -28.36 19.35 22.42
N GLY A 332 -27.27 18.57 22.29
CA GLY A 332 -27.35 17.19 21.81
C GLY A 332 -27.63 17.05 20.31
N MET A 333 -27.65 18.16 19.55
CA MET A 333 -27.94 18.19 18.11
C MET A 333 -26.91 17.37 17.32
N SER A 334 -27.31 16.94 16.13
CA SER A 334 -26.44 16.34 15.11
C SER A 334 -26.15 17.38 14.03
N VAL A 335 -24.99 17.29 13.37
CA VAL A 335 -24.57 18.26 12.36
C VAL A 335 -24.01 17.56 11.14
N GLU A 336 -24.39 18.04 9.96
CA GLU A 336 -23.76 17.69 8.69
C GLU A 336 -22.85 18.84 8.24
N ILE A 337 -21.56 18.54 8.05
CA ILE A 337 -20.53 19.47 7.57
C ILE A 337 -20.51 19.44 6.04
N LYS A 338 -20.64 20.61 5.39
CA LYS A 338 -20.67 20.70 3.92
C LYS A 338 -19.51 21.57 3.43
N GLY A 339 -18.68 21.03 2.53
CA GLY A 339 -17.56 21.76 1.94
C GLY A 339 -17.89 22.32 0.56
N HIS A 340 -17.47 23.57 0.31
CA HIS A 340 -17.68 24.28 -0.96
C HIS A 340 -16.41 24.99 -1.42
N THR A 341 -16.29 25.21 -2.74
CA THR A 341 -15.25 26.03 -3.37
C THR A 341 -15.89 27.12 -4.25
N ASP A 342 -15.07 28.01 -4.73
CA ASP A 342 -15.41 28.85 -5.88
C ASP A 342 -15.19 28.08 -7.20
N SER A 343 -15.44 28.74 -8.33
CA SER A 343 -15.29 28.18 -9.67
C SER A 343 -13.87 28.28 -10.26
N LYS A 344 -12.85 28.59 -9.47
CA LYS A 344 -11.46 28.60 -9.95
C LYS A 344 -10.86 27.21 -9.88
N GLY A 345 -10.43 26.68 -11.02
CA GLY A 345 -9.85 25.34 -11.14
C GLY A 345 -10.74 24.39 -11.95
N SER A 346 -10.41 23.10 -11.98
CA SER A 346 -11.28 22.10 -12.56
C SER A 346 -12.27 21.56 -11.55
N ASP A 347 -13.42 21.06 -12.02
CA ASP A 347 -14.45 20.45 -11.19
C ASP A 347 -13.88 19.36 -10.27
N GLU A 348 -12.98 18.51 -10.80
CA GLU A 348 -12.38 17.45 -10.01
C GLU A 348 -11.50 18.00 -8.88
N LEU A 349 -10.69 19.04 -9.16
CA LEU A 349 -9.86 19.70 -8.15
C LEU A 349 -10.71 20.36 -7.07
N ASN A 350 -11.79 21.03 -7.47
CA ASN A 350 -12.73 21.69 -6.56
C ASN A 350 -13.51 20.68 -5.72
N MET A 351 -13.92 19.57 -6.32
CA MET A 351 -14.57 18.48 -5.60
C MET A 351 -13.63 17.85 -4.56
N ASP A 352 -12.38 17.56 -4.91
CA ASP A 352 -11.39 17.02 -3.96
C ASP A 352 -11.02 18.04 -2.86
N LEU A 353 -10.87 19.33 -3.21
CA LEU A 353 -10.55 20.36 -2.23
C LEU A 353 -11.69 20.56 -1.22
N SER A 354 -12.94 20.59 -1.68
CA SER A 354 -14.11 20.70 -0.81
C SER A 354 -14.25 19.48 0.11
N ARG A 355 -13.98 18.27 -0.41
CA ARG A 355 -13.92 17.03 0.38
C ARG A 355 -12.88 17.13 1.49
N ARG A 356 -11.63 17.46 1.15
CA ARG A 356 -10.54 17.56 2.13
C ARG A 356 -10.82 18.60 3.22
N ARG A 357 -11.48 19.70 2.88
CA ARG A 357 -11.85 20.75 3.84
C ARG A 357 -12.94 20.28 4.79
N ALA A 358 -14.00 19.67 4.29
CA ALA A 358 -15.06 19.11 5.12
C ALA A 358 -14.53 17.99 6.03
N GLU A 359 -13.68 17.13 5.51
CA GLU A 359 -13.03 16.04 6.26
C GLU A 359 -12.10 16.58 7.36
N ALA A 360 -11.36 17.65 7.11
CA ALA A 360 -10.48 18.27 8.11
C ALA A 360 -11.30 18.83 9.29
N VAL A 361 -12.45 19.47 9.02
CA VAL A 361 -13.36 19.95 10.06
C VAL A 361 -13.96 18.78 10.83
N TYR A 362 -14.44 17.75 10.15
CA TYR A 362 -14.99 16.54 10.76
C TYR A 362 -13.99 15.88 11.70
N ASN A 363 -12.76 15.64 11.22
CA ASN A 363 -11.71 15.01 12.00
C ASN A 363 -11.32 15.86 13.23
N TYR A 364 -11.30 17.18 13.09
CA TYR A 364 -11.06 18.07 14.22
C TYR A 364 -12.18 17.94 15.28
N MET A 365 -13.44 17.93 14.89
CA MET A 365 -14.57 17.78 15.80
C MET A 365 -14.57 16.44 16.51
N ILE A 366 -14.23 15.35 15.82
CA ILE A 366 -14.02 14.01 16.42
C ILE A 366 -12.88 14.04 17.45
N SER A 367 -11.75 14.68 17.12
CA SER A 367 -10.61 14.80 18.04
C SER A 367 -10.93 15.56 19.33
N LYS A 368 -11.96 16.42 19.27
CA LYS A 368 -12.51 17.19 20.41
C LYS A 368 -13.62 16.45 21.17
N GLY A 369 -13.85 15.18 20.83
CA GLY A 369 -14.77 14.29 21.53
C GLY A 369 -16.24 14.39 21.10
N VAL A 370 -16.53 14.93 19.94
CA VAL A 370 -17.88 14.83 19.35
C VAL A 370 -18.09 13.39 18.86
N LYS A 371 -19.21 12.78 19.22
CA LYS A 371 -19.52 11.40 18.85
C LYS A 371 -19.75 11.29 17.34
N ALA A 372 -19.19 10.26 16.70
CA ALA A 372 -19.29 10.07 15.25
C ALA A 372 -20.74 9.91 14.73
N ASN A 373 -21.65 9.39 15.56
CA ASN A 373 -23.07 9.29 15.21
C ASN A 373 -23.83 10.63 15.25
N LYS A 374 -23.18 11.70 15.71
CA LYS A 374 -23.69 13.08 15.73
C LYS A 374 -23.11 13.94 14.62
N LEU A 375 -22.21 13.39 13.81
CA LEU A 375 -21.53 14.09 12.73
C LEU A 375 -21.62 13.32 11.42
N SER A 376 -21.84 14.05 10.34
CA SER A 376 -21.63 13.60 8.96
C SER A 376 -20.94 14.70 8.17
N TYR A 377 -20.40 14.38 7.00
CA TYR A 377 -19.92 15.41 6.09
C TYR A 377 -20.22 15.07 4.64
N SER A 378 -20.41 16.12 3.85
CA SER A 378 -20.60 16.09 2.40
C SER A 378 -19.76 17.18 1.75
N TYR A 379 -19.62 17.13 0.44
CA TYR A 379 -18.81 18.08 -0.30
C TYR A 379 -19.40 18.27 -1.71
N TYR A 380 -19.29 19.47 -2.23
CA TYR A 380 -20.02 19.89 -3.42
C TYR A 380 -19.13 20.61 -4.46
N GLY A 381 -17.83 20.80 -4.17
CA GLY A 381 -16.98 21.60 -5.07
C GLY A 381 -17.60 22.96 -5.29
N GLU A 382 -17.69 23.39 -6.53
CA GLU A 382 -18.31 24.64 -6.99
C GLU A 382 -19.78 24.49 -7.37
N SER A 383 -20.36 23.28 -7.30
CA SER A 383 -21.70 22.98 -7.85
C SER A 383 -22.87 23.64 -7.08
N ARG A 384 -22.61 24.20 -5.90
CA ARG A 384 -23.64 24.86 -5.07
C ARG A 384 -23.21 26.26 -4.63
N PRO A 385 -23.09 27.21 -5.57
CA PRO A 385 -22.77 28.59 -5.22
C PRO A 385 -23.98 29.27 -4.53
N ILE A 386 -23.70 30.13 -3.57
CA ILE A 386 -24.70 30.98 -2.93
C ILE A 386 -24.57 32.44 -3.40
N GLU A 387 -23.45 32.77 -4.07
CA GLU A 387 -23.20 34.02 -4.73
C GLU A 387 -22.58 33.83 -6.10
N SER A 388 -22.58 34.90 -6.94
CA SER A 388 -21.99 34.82 -8.28
C SER A 388 -20.46 34.57 -8.22
N ASN A 389 -19.96 33.60 -8.99
CA ASN A 389 -18.54 33.36 -9.15
C ASN A 389 -17.82 34.38 -10.05
N ASP A 390 -18.55 35.33 -10.68
CA ASP A 390 -17.96 36.33 -11.57
C ASP A 390 -17.17 37.38 -10.79
N THR A 391 -17.58 37.66 -9.55
CA THR A 391 -16.91 38.63 -8.69
C THR A 391 -15.98 37.96 -7.67
N GLU A 392 -14.92 38.64 -7.25
CA GLU A 392 -14.03 38.09 -6.20
C GLU A 392 -14.77 37.99 -4.86
N GLU A 393 -15.67 38.92 -4.59
CA GLU A 393 -16.50 38.89 -3.38
C GLU A 393 -17.42 37.67 -3.36
N GLY A 394 -18.09 37.36 -4.48
CA GLY A 394 -18.95 36.19 -4.56
C GLY A 394 -18.14 34.88 -4.48
N ARG A 395 -16.98 34.84 -5.11
CA ARG A 395 -16.06 33.70 -4.95
C ARG A 395 -15.61 33.52 -3.49
N ARG A 396 -15.31 34.62 -2.78
CA ARG A 396 -14.96 34.58 -1.36
C ARG A 396 -16.09 33.96 -0.52
N ILE A 397 -17.33 34.31 -0.79
CA ILE A 397 -18.51 33.77 -0.11
C ILE A 397 -18.74 32.29 -0.47
N ASN A 398 -18.46 31.90 -1.71
CA ASN A 398 -18.58 30.51 -2.16
C ASN A 398 -17.50 29.58 -1.55
N ARG A 399 -16.31 30.08 -1.21
CA ARG A 399 -15.27 29.34 -0.47
C ARG A 399 -15.63 29.19 1.00
N ARG A 400 -16.59 28.33 1.34
CA ARG A 400 -17.15 28.20 2.68
C ARG A 400 -17.26 26.76 3.16
N VAL A 401 -17.44 26.63 4.46
CA VAL A 401 -17.92 25.41 5.11
C VAL A 401 -19.27 25.72 5.77
N GLU A 402 -20.20 24.82 5.59
CA GLU A 402 -21.53 24.93 6.19
C GLU A 402 -21.70 23.83 7.26
N PHE A 403 -22.54 24.11 8.27
CA PHE A 403 -22.97 23.17 9.29
C PHE A 403 -24.49 23.11 9.31
N GLU A 404 -25.08 22.12 8.70
CA GLU A 404 -26.53 21.89 8.72
C GLU A 404 -26.92 21.13 10.00
N ILE A 405 -27.82 21.69 10.76
CA ILE A 405 -28.37 21.11 12.00
C ILE A 405 -29.40 20.05 11.63
N LYS A 406 -29.31 18.86 12.25
CA LYS A 406 -30.19 17.71 12.01
C LYS A 406 -30.89 17.27 13.28
#